data_729632a1fcc8af3d1dc74400a60fb5b3
#
_entry.id   729632a1fcc8af3d1dc74400a60fb5b3
#
_cell.length_a   1.000
_cell.length_b   1.000
_cell.length_c   1.000
_cell.angle_alpha   90.00
_cell.angle_beta   90.00
_cell.angle_gamma   90.00
#
_symmetry.space_group_name_H-M   'P 1'
#
loop_
_entity.id
_entity.type
_entity.pdbx_description
1 polymer ?
#
loop_
_entity_poly.entity_id
_entity_poly.type
_entity_poly.pdbx_seq_one_letter_code
_entity_poly.pdbx_strand_id
1 'polypeptide(L)'
;MTQFPSYASSFRLYKSVSEQYNDRSILDSVKRLVPEKVLQLIADDQNLKPLLHWFKNDFMKWMPKELQCKRCNNRPMSIQLVDANTGALRKTEIHVCNVCGSEQIFQRYDNILRIAETRVGRCSEWSILFGAITNSLPIQTRIVHDYLDHCWNESLINNKWVHIDSTLDYPISFDHPYYYEQNWGKNYEYVLAFSANSVEDVTTRYTQQWYLVQKRRGRKDKMKELREIYYRT
;
A
#
# COMPACT_ATOMS: atom_id res chain seq x y z
N MET A 1 -8.05 23.14 10.28
CA MET A 1 -6.82 22.39 10.64
C MET A 1 -7.04 20.96 10.19
N THR A 2 -6.53 20.59 9.03
CA THR A 2 -6.53 19.19 8.56
C THR A 2 -5.55 18.43 9.46
N GLN A 3 -6.07 17.54 10.33
CA GLN A 3 -5.25 16.62 11.09
C GLN A 3 -4.58 15.68 10.09
N PHE A 4 -3.31 15.92 9.81
CA PHE A 4 -2.48 14.88 9.21
C PHE A 4 -2.48 13.67 10.16
N PRO A 5 -2.73 12.44 9.67
CA PRO A 5 -2.44 11.26 10.47
C PRO A 5 -1.01 11.39 10.95
N SER A 6 -0.77 11.14 12.23
CA SER A 6 0.57 11.35 12.78
C SER A 6 1.55 10.51 11.96
N TYR A 7 2.55 11.14 11.35
CA TYR A 7 3.60 10.45 10.58
C TYR A 7 4.17 9.27 11.38
N ALA A 8 4.26 9.40 12.69
CA ALA A 8 4.75 8.37 13.58
C ALA A 8 3.99 7.04 13.52
N SER A 9 2.65 7.07 13.39
CA SER A 9 1.87 5.82 13.31
C SER A 9 2.06 5.10 11.97
N SER A 10 2.11 5.87 10.87
CA SER A 10 2.38 5.30 9.55
C SER A 10 3.84 4.83 9.42
N PHE A 11 4.78 5.52 10.07
CA PHE A 11 6.19 5.12 10.08
C PHE A 11 6.40 3.79 10.80
N ARG A 12 5.79 3.60 11.98
CA ARG A 12 5.79 2.30 12.66
C ARG A 12 5.24 1.18 11.78
N LEU A 13 4.11 1.43 11.14
CA LEU A 13 3.50 0.48 10.20
C LEU A 13 4.47 0.09 9.10
N TYR A 14 4.99 1.06 8.34
CA TYR A 14 5.81 0.76 7.17
C TYR A 14 7.21 0.24 7.51
N LYS A 15 7.74 0.61 8.67
CA LYS A 15 8.97 0.01 9.20
C LYS A 15 8.76 -1.47 9.51
N SER A 16 7.73 -1.80 10.29
CA SER A 16 7.37 -3.19 10.60
C SER A 16 7.10 -4.03 9.36
N VAL A 17 6.41 -3.47 8.35
CA VAL A 17 6.20 -4.16 7.06
C VAL A 17 7.52 -4.36 6.32
N SER A 18 8.39 -3.35 6.27
CA SER A 18 9.68 -3.45 5.60
C SER A 18 10.63 -4.45 6.28
N GLU A 19 10.51 -4.62 7.60
CA GLU A 19 11.21 -5.67 8.36
C GLU A 19 10.72 -7.06 7.96
N GLN A 20 9.40 -7.25 7.80
CA GLN A 20 8.82 -8.51 7.32
C GLN A 20 9.29 -8.87 5.90
N TYR A 21 9.64 -7.88 5.05
CA TYR A 21 10.23 -8.13 3.73
C TYR A 21 11.64 -8.73 3.78
N ASN A 22 12.28 -8.76 4.95
CA ASN A 22 13.57 -9.42 5.16
C ASN A 22 13.43 -10.81 5.81
N ASP A 23 12.22 -11.22 6.19
CA ASP A 23 11.96 -12.53 6.80
C ASP A 23 11.78 -13.59 5.71
N ARG A 24 12.78 -14.46 5.60
CA ARG A 24 12.79 -15.57 4.62
C ARG A 24 11.58 -16.48 4.75
N SER A 25 11.13 -16.77 5.96
CA SER A 25 10.01 -17.69 6.18
C SER A 25 8.70 -17.11 5.65
N ILE A 26 8.51 -15.79 5.81
CA ILE A 26 7.38 -15.05 5.26
C ILE A 26 7.47 -15.03 3.73
N LEU A 27 8.63 -14.66 3.19
CA LEU A 27 8.85 -14.57 1.74
C LEU A 27 8.65 -15.92 1.05
N ASP A 28 9.18 -17.00 1.59
CA ASP A 28 8.98 -18.35 1.06
C ASP A 28 7.51 -18.78 1.12
N SER A 29 6.79 -18.36 2.15
CA SER A 29 5.36 -18.64 2.30
C SER A 29 4.52 -17.93 1.23
N VAL A 30 4.76 -16.64 0.97
CA VAL A 30 4.02 -15.89 -0.04
C VAL A 30 4.41 -16.29 -1.47
N LYS A 31 5.68 -16.69 -1.71
CA LYS A 31 6.14 -17.20 -3.00
C LYS A 31 5.36 -18.43 -3.43
N ARG A 32 5.08 -19.36 -2.50
CA ARG A 32 4.29 -20.57 -2.77
C ARG A 32 2.85 -20.30 -3.19
N LEU A 33 2.33 -19.09 -2.96
CA LEU A 33 0.98 -18.70 -3.38
C LEU A 33 0.91 -18.32 -4.86
N VAL A 34 2.06 -17.96 -5.46
CA VAL A 34 2.13 -17.55 -6.88
C VAL A 34 2.12 -18.81 -7.75
N PRO A 35 1.20 -18.92 -8.73
CA PRO A 35 1.20 -20.06 -9.65
C PRO A 35 2.52 -20.18 -10.41
N GLU A 36 3.00 -21.41 -10.56
CA GLU A 36 4.27 -21.71 -11.28
C GLU A 36 4.28 -21.08 -12.68
N LYS A 37 3.17 -21.14 -13.39
CA LYS A 37 3.01 -20.50 -14.70
C LYS A 37 3.31 -18.99 -14.66
N VAL A 38 2.90 -18.30 -13.59
CA VAL A 38 3.17 -16.86 -13.43
C VAL A 38 4.64 -16.64 -13.13
N LEU A 39 5.26 -17.47 -12.28
CA LEU A 39 6.68 -17.39 -11.96
C LEU A 39 7.56 -17.57 -13.21
N GLN A 40 7.23 -18.52 -14.07
CA GLN A 40 7.95 -18.77 -15.33
C GLN A 40 7.91 -17.54 -16.26
N LEU A 41 6.78 -16.85 -16.34
CA LEU A 41 6.63 -15.65 -17.18
C LEU A 41 7.39 -14.41 -16.68
N ILE A 42 7.82 -14.42 -15.42
CA ILE A 42 8.58 -13.31 -14.81
C ILE A 42 10.10 -13.52 -14.96
N ALA A 43 10.53 -14.78 -15.06
CA ALA A 43 11.93 -15.17 -14.88
C ALA A 43 12.89 -14.53 -15.89
N ASP A 44 12.44 -14.27 -17.12
CA ASP A 44 13.34 -13.92 -18.23
C ASP A 44 13.75 -12.45 -18.29
N ASP A 45 12.90 -11.48 -17.83
CA ASP A 45 13.19 -10.05 -17.97
C ASP A 45 12.66 -9.17 -16.86
N GLN A 46 12.41 -9.71 -15.66
CA GLN A 46 11.79 -9.00 -14.54
C GLN A 46 10.43 -8.32 -14.93
N ASN A 47 9.74 -8.93 -15.90
CA ASN A 47 8.46 -8.46 -16.38
C ASN A 47 7.35 -8.73 -15.35
N LEU A 48 6.94 -7.72 -14.58
CA LEU A 48 5.92 -7.85 -13.55
C LEU A 48 4.47 -7.86 -14.09
N LYS A 49 4.24 -7.69 -15.40
CA LYS A 49 2.90 -7.67 -15.97
C LYS A 49 2.08 -8.93 -15.68
N PRO A 50 2.61 -10.16 -15.84
CA PRO A 50 1.87 -11.38 -15.50
C PRO A 50 1.52 -11.46 -14.01
N LEU A 51 2.43 -11.00 -13.13
CA LEU A 51 2.21 -10.97 -11.69
C LEU A 51 1.11 -9.96 -11.32
N LEU A 52 1.17 -8.75 -11.87
CA LEU A 52 0.15 -7.72 -11.67
C LEU A 52 -1.24 -8.19 -12.10
N HIS A 53 -1.33 -8.83 -13.28
CA HIS A 53 -2.59 -9.36 -13.79
C HIS A 53 -3.17 -10.43 -12.87
N TRP A 54 -2.38 -11.46 -12.51
CA TRP A 54 -2.81 -12.51 -11.59
C TRP A 54 -3.19 -11.96 -10.22
N PHE A 55 -2.34 -11.10 -9.65
CA PHE A 55 -2.56 -10.56 -8.31
C PHE A 55 -3.88 -9.80 -8.20
N LYS A 56 -4.20 -8.98 -9.21
CA LYS A 56 -5.40 -8.16 -9.23
C LYS A 56 -6.66 -8.94 -9.57
N ASN A 57 -6.59 -9.83 -10.56
CA ASN A 57 -7.80 -10.43 -11.13
C ASN A 57 -8.16 -11.77 -10.49
N ASP A 58 -7.14 -12.54 -10.06
CA ASP A 58 -7.33 -13.91 -9.59
C ASP A 58 -7.08 -14.09 -8.10
N PHE A 59 -6.28 -13.20 -7.48
CA PHE A 59 -5.78 -13.45 -6.13
C PHE A 59 -6.36 -12.51 -5.07
N MET A 60 -6.24 -11.20 -5.23
CA MET A 60 -6.73 -10.21 -4.26
C MET A 60 -8.15 -9.74 -4.58
N LYS A 61 -8.88 -9.36 -3.53
CA LYS A 61 -10.21 -8.75 -3.65
C LYS A 61 -10.20 -7.36 -3.03
N TRP A 62 -10.72 -6.39 -3.79
CA TRP A 62 -10.86 -5.04 -3.30
C TRP A 62 -11.98 -4.93 -2.27
N MET A 63 -11.69 -4.27 -1.14
CA MET A 63 -12.69 -3.94 -0.13
C MET A 63 -13.25 -2.54 -0.39
N PRO A 64 -14.49 -2.39 -0.85
CA PRO A 64 -15.09 -1.08 -1.08
C PRO A 64 -15.15 -0.21 0.20
N LYS A 65 -15.07 1.10 0.04
CA LYS A 65 -15.30 2.03 1.16
C LYS A 65 -16.79 2.03 1.56
N GLU A 66 -17.66 1.99 0.58
CA GLU A 66 -19.11 1.95 0.78
C GLU A 66 -19.64 0.54 0.55
N LEU A 67 -20.24 -0.04 1.56
CA LEU A 67 -20.84 -1.37 1.49
C LEU A 67 -22.34 -1.30 1.34
N GLN A 68 -22.88 -2.27 0.62
CA GLN A 68 -24.29 -2.57 0.63
C GLN A 68 -24.58 -3.62 1.72
N CYS A 69 -25.64 -3.39 2.48
CA CYS A 69 -26.06 -4.32 3.53
C CYS A 69 -26.43 -5.68 2.94
N LYS A 70 -25.74 -6.74 3.36
CA LYS A 70 -26.02 -8.11 2.91
C LYS A 70 -27.38 -8.66 3.33
N ARG A 71 -28.01 -8.04 4.37
CA ARG A 71 -29.32 -8.49 4.89
C ARG A 71 -30.50 -7.82 4.21
N CYS A 72 -30.45 -6.51 3.98
CA CYS A 72 -31.59 -5.76 3.44
C CYS A 72 -31.29 -4.99 2.15
N ASN A 73 -30.10 -5.14 1.60
CA ASN A 73 -29.59 -4.49 0.38
C ASN A 73 -29.59 -2.94 0.40
N ASN A 74 -29.82 -2.31 1.56
CA ASN A 74 -29.80 -0.85 1.67
C ASN A 74 -28.39 -0.29 1.73
N ARG A 75 -28.28 0.99 1.33
CA ARG A 75 -27.13 1.89 1.52
C ARG A 75 -27.65 3.21 2.08
N PRO A 76 -26.86 4.04 2.80
CA PRO A 76 -25.48 3.78 3.24
C PRO A 76 -25.39 2.95 4.52
N MET A 77 -24.17 2.46 4.81
CA MET A 77 -23.80 1.90 6.11
C MET A 77 -22.90 2.88 6.85
N SER A 78 -23.10 3.07 8.15
CA SER A 78 -22.17 3.83 8.99
C SER A 78 -20.92 2.98 9.32
N ILE A 79 -19.77 3.64 9.46
CA ILE A 79 -18.51 2.96 9.78
C ILE A 79 -18.06 3.37 11.17
N GLN A 80 -17.88 2.37 12.04
CA GLN A 80 -17.21 2.52 13.33
C GLN A 80 -15.80 1.97 13.22
N LEU A 81 -14.82 2.72 13.70
CA LEU A 81 -13.42 2.31 13.71
C LEU A 81 -13.05 1.85 15.12
N VAL A 82 -12.53 0.64 15.23
CA VAL A 82 -12.01 0.10 16.47
C VAL A 82 -10.53 -0.17 16.26
N ASP A 83 -9.70 0.55 17.00
CA ASP A 83 -8.26 0.31 17.00
C ASP A 83 -7.98 -1.01 17.72
N ALA A 84 -7.20 -1.86 17.08
CA ALA A 84 -6.76 -3.11 17.69
C ALA A 84 -5.32 -2.95 18.15
N ASN A 85 -5.11 -3.11 19.45
CA ASN A 85 -3.77 -3.06 20.06
C ASN A 85 -3.13 -4.45 20.18
N THR A 86 -3.51 -5.40 19.34
CA THR A 86 -3.06 -6.79 19.47
C THR A 86 -2.46 -7.34 18.18
N GLY A 87 -1.15 -7.55 18.20
CA GLY A 87 -0.43 -8.36 17.21
C GLY A 87 -0.60 -7.92 15.75
N ALA A 88 -1.02 -8.86 14.92
CA ALA A 88 -1.16 -8.69 13.46
C ALA A 88 -2.34 -7.83 13.01
N LEU A 89 -3.31 -7.56 13.90
CA LEU A 89 -4.51 -6.77 13.60
C LEU A 89 -4.24 -5.30 13.86
N ARG A 90 -4.30 -4.48 12.81
CA ARG A 90 -4.08 -3.04 12.90
C ARG A 90 -5.35 -2.31 13.32
N LYS A 91 -6.50 -2.67 12.76
CA LYS A 91 -7.76 -1.93 12.86
C LYS A 91 -8.93 -2.78 12.44
N THR A 92 -10.07 -2.58 13.07
CA THR A 92 -11.34 -3.17 12.65
C THR A 92 -12.29 -2.07 12.20
N GLU A 93 -12.87 -2.22 11.01
CA GLU A 93 -13.98 -1.41 10.53
C GLU A 93 -15.27 -2.22 10.70
N ILE A 94 -16.21 -1.70 11.50
CA ILE A 94 -17.54 -2.26 11.68
C ILE A 94 -18.50 -1.41 10.86
N HIS A 95 -19.02 -1.98 9.79
CA HIS A 95 -20.01 -1.34 8.94
C HIS A 95 -21.41 -1.72 9.43
N VAL A 96 -22.15 -0.74 9.96
CA VAL A 96 -23.49 -0.92 10.54
C VAL A 96 -24.53 -0.40 9.57
N CYS A 97 -25.52 -1.25 9.22
CA CYS A 97 -26.61 -0.85 8.36
C CYS A 97 -27.57 0.11 9.10
N ASN A 98 -27.75 1.31 8.56
CA ASN A 98 -28.62 2.33 9.16
C ASN A 98 -30.13 1.98 9.12
N VAL A 99 -30.52 0.92 8.38
CA VAL A 99 -31.93 0.52 8.24
C VAL A 99 -32.26 -0.69 9.11
N CYS A 100 -31.44 -1.74 9.08
CA CYS A 100 -31.74 -3.00 9.79
C CYS A 100 -30.77 -3.33 10.93
N GLY A 101 -29.75 -2.49 11.20
CA GLY A 101 -28.78 -2.67 12.27
C GLY A 101 -27.80 -3.83 12.06
N SER A 102 -27.84 -4.54 10.92
CA SER A 102 -26.89 -5.63 10.70
C SER A 102 -25.46 -5.11 10.48
N GLU A 103 -24.49 -5.86 10.97
CA GLU A 103 -23.08 -5.50 10.91
C GLU A 103 -22.33 -6.32 9.86
N GLN A 104 -21.32 -5.68 9.26
CA GLN A 104 -20.31 -6.31 8.42
C GLN A 104 -18.94 -5.86 8.88
N ILE A 105 -18.05 -6.81 9.19
CA ILE A 105 -16.76 -6.53 9.80
C ILE A 105 -15.66 -6.66 8.75
N PHE A 106 -14.78 -5.67 8.71
CA PHE A 106 -13.56 -5.70 7.94
C PHE A 106 -12.36 -5.50 8.86
N GLN A 107 -11.59 -6.56 9.04
CA GLN A 107 -10.35 -6.55 9.81
C GLN A 107 -9.19 -6.15 8.91
N ARG A 108 -8.46 -5.11 9.32
CA ARG A 108 -7.30 -4.59 8.59
C ARG A 108 -6.01 -5.08 9.24
N TYR A 109 -5.14 -5.64 8.44
CA TYR A 109 -3.89 -6.24 8.88
C TYR A 109 -2.68 -5.49 8.31
N ASP A 110 -1.56 -5.53 9.03
CA ASP A 110 -0.20 -5.18 8.59
C ASP A 110 0.73 -6.41 8.54
N ASN A 111 0.26 -7.54 9.06
CA ASN A 111 0.95 -8.81 8.96
C ASN A 111 0.70 -9.45 7.59
N ILE A 112 1.80 -9.73 6.88
CA ILE A 112 1.79 -10.22 5.49
C ILE A 112 1.03 -11.54 5.36
N LEU A 113 1.24 -12.49 6.28
CA LEU A 113 0.60 -13.81 6.22
C LEU A 113 -0.90 -13.72 6.44
N ARG A 114 -1.35 -12.84 7.36
CA ARG A 114 -2.79 -12.62 7.58
C ARG A 114 -3.46 -11.97 6.37
N ILE A 115 -2.78 -11.03 5.69
CA ILE A 115 -3.29 -10.46 4.43
C ILE A 115 -3.38 -11.55 3.35
N ALA A 116 -2.36 -12.42 3.27
CA ALA A 116 -2.31 -13.53 2.32
C ALA A 116 -3.42 -14.58 2.55
N GLU A 117 -3.81 -14.80 3.81
CA GLU A 117 -4.94 -15.66 4.15
C GLU A 117 -6.29 -15.06 3.75
N THR A 118 -6.51 -13.79 4.09
CA THR A 118 -7.81 -13.13 3.86
C THR A 118 -8.01 -12.73 2.41
N ARG A 119 -6.93 -12.33 1.70
CA ARG A 119 -6.92 -11.87 0.31
C ARG A 119 -7.88 -10.71 0.03
N VAL A 120 -8.22 -9.95 1.06
CA VAL A 120 -9.15 -8.82 0.97
C VAL A 120 -8.49 -7.58 1.57
N GLY A 121 -8.57 -6.45 0.86
CA GLY A 121 -7.97 -5.23 1.35
C GLY A 121 -8.22 -4.02 0.48
N ARG A 122 -7.68 -2.89 0.92
CA ARG A 122 -7.53 -1.65 0.13
C ARG A 122 -6.07 -1.44 -0.26
N CYS A 123 -5.71 -0.26 -0.69
CA CYS A 123 -4.37 0.03 -1.20
C CYS A 123 -3.24 -0.43 -0.27
N SER A 124 -3.38 -0.27 1.06
CA SER A 124 -2.32 -0.69 1.99
C SER A 124 -2.13 -2.19 2.05
N GLU A 125 -3.20 -2.97 2.21
CA GLU A 125 -3.11 -4.44 2.21
C GLU A 125 -2.59 -4.97 0.86
N TRP A 126 -3.03 -4.35 -0.25
CA TRP A 126 -2.58 -4.71 -1.59
C TRP A 126 -1.08 -4.44 -1.78
N SER A 127 -0.61 -3.23 -1.45
CA SER A 127 0.81 -2.88 -1.59
C SER A 127 1.71 -3.66 -0.63
N ILE A 128 1.24 -3.95 0.59
CA ILE A 128 1.99 -4.77 1.57
C ILE A 128 2.21 -6.18 1.01
N LEU A 129 1.16 -6.84 0.56
CA LEU A 129 1.27 -8.22 0.10
C LEU A 129 1.98 -8.31 -1.27
N PHE A 130 1.69 -7.39 -2.20
CA PHE A 130 2.39 -7.34 -3.47
C PHE A 130 3.90 -7.13 -3.29
N GLY A 131 4.28 -6.20 -2.40
CA GLY A 131 5.67 -5.96 -2.06
C GLY A 131 6.37 -7.18 -1.44
N ALA A 132 5.68 -7.97 -0.63
CA ALA A 132 6.23 -9.22 -0.09
C ALA A 132 6.45 -10.27 -1.19
N ILE A 133 5.48 -10.44 -2.09
CA ILE A 133 5.58 -11.37 -3.21
C ILE A 133 6.75 -10.99 -4.12
N THR A 134 6.90 -9.72 -4.49
CA THR A 134 8.02 -9.27 -5.33
C THR A 134 9.37 -9.41 -4.64
N ASN A 135 9.47 -9.13 -3.33
CA ASN A 135 10.68 -9.37 -2.55
C ASN A 135 11.01 -10.88 -2.36
N SER A 136 10.04 -11.77 -2.53
CA SER A 136 10.28 -13.23 -2.58
C SER A 136 10.93 -13.69 -3.89
N LEU A 137 10.92 -12.83 -4.89
CA LEU A 137 11.62 -12.96 -6.17
C LEU A 137 12.92 -12.12 -6.10
N PRO A 138 13.85 -12.24 -7.05
CA PRO A 138 15.06 -11.40 -7.07
C PRO A 138 14.76 -9.95 -7.51
N ILE A 139 13.71 -9.33 -6.94
CA ILE A 139 13.24 -7.99 -7.30
C ILE A 139 13.02 -7.20 -6.01
N GLN A 140 13.97 -6.35 -5.66
CA GLN A 140 13.85 -5.49 -4.49
C GLN A 140 12.64 -4.55 -4.64
N THR A 141 11.76 -4.54 -3.65
CA THR A 141 10.54 -3.74 -3.68
C THR A 141 10.31 -3.05 -2.35
N ARG A 142 9.83 -1.80 -2.38
CA ARG A 142 9.52 -0.99 -1.21
C ARG A 142 8.12 -0.40 -1.30
N ILE A 143 7.56 0.01 -0.16
CA ILE A 143 6.26 0.69 -0.10
C ILE A 143 6.47 2.20 -0.25
N VAL A 144 5.55 2.83 -0.98
CA VAL A 144 5.47 4.27 -1.15
C VAL A 144 4.12 4.77 -0.67
N HIS A 145 4.08 5.90 0.02
CA HIS A 145 2.86 6.50 0.55
C HIS A 145 2.81 8.01 0.30
N ASP A 146 1.66 8.51 -0.16
CA ASP A 146 1.49 9.92 -0.56
C ASP A 146 0.94 10.84 0.53
N TYR A 147 0.56 10.29 1.69
CA TYR A 147 -0.10 11.01 2.79
C TYR A 147 -1.41 11.74 2.42
N LEU A 148 -1.96 11.42 1.25
CA LEU A 148 -3.23 11.91 0.73
C LEU A 148 -4.28 10.80 0.59
N ASP A 149 -4.05 9.62 1.16
CA ASP A 149 -4.90 8.42 1.19
C ASP A 149 -4.53 7.27 0.23
N HIS A 150 -3.34 7.28 -0.39
CA HIS A 150 -2.94 6.20 -1.29
C HIS A 150 -1.51 5.71 -1.02
N CYS A 151 -1.30 4.43 -1.28
CA CYS A 151 0.02 3.80 -1.24
C CYS A 151 0.15 2.74 -2.32
N TRP A 152 1.38 2.55 -2.77
CA TRP A 152 1.77 1.65 -3.85
C TRP A 152 3.18 1.11 -3.61
N ASN A 153 3.80 0.52 -4.61
CA ASN A 153 5.17 0.01 -4.53
C ASN A 153 6.10 0.72 -5.52
N GLU A 154 7.38 0.71 -5.19
CA GLU A 154 8.47 0.87 -6.16
C GLU A 154 9.29 -0.41 -6.17
N SER A 155 9.54 -0.95 -7.38
CA SER A 155 10.41 -2.11 -7.59
C SER A 155 11.68 -1.71 -8.32
N LEU A 156 12.83 -2.26 -7.90
CA LEU A 156 14.12 -2.00 -8.53
C LEU A 156 14.28 -2.92 -9.74
N ILE A 157 14.08 -2.38 -10.93
CA ILE A 157 14.16 -3.08 -12.21
C ILE A 157 15.26 -2.43 -13.04
N ASN A 158 16.24 -3.21 -13.50
CA ASN A 158 17.39 -2.70 -14.27
C ASN A 158 18.07 -1.47 -13.59
N ASN A 159 18.31 -1.56 -12.29
CA ASN A 159 18.90 -0.50 -11.45
C ASN A 159 18.08 0.83 -11.39
N LYS A 160 16.82 0.80 -11.77
CA LYS A 160 15.92 1.95 -11.70
C LYS A 160 14.72 1.61 -10.80
N TRP A 161 14.35 2.51 -9.90
CA TRP A 161 13.08 2.42 -9.18
C TRP A 161 11.92 2.71 -10.11
N VAL A 162 11.06 1.72 -10.29
CA VAL A 162 9.89 1.75 -11.19
C VAL A 162 8.62 1.78 -10.33
N HIS A 163 7.71 2.68 -10.66
CA HIS A 163 6.38 2.74 -10.04
C HIS A 163 5.57 1.49 -10.36
N ILE A 164 5.00 0.87 -9.32
CA ILE A 164 4.15 -0.31 -9.42
C ILE A 164 2.91 -0.12 -8.52
N ASP A 165 1.73 -0.12 -9.10
CA ASP A 165 0.48 -0.10 -8.35
C ASP A 165 -0.39 -1.30 -8.67
N SER A 166 -0.37 -2.30 -7.80
CA SER A 166 -1.12 -3.55 -7.97
C SER A 166 -2.65 -3.37 -7.91
N THR A 167 -3.14 -2.19 -7.50
CA THR A 167 -4.59 -1.90 -7.46
C THR A 167 -5.14 -1.43 -8.80
N LEU A 168 -4.28 -0.97 -9.70
CA LEU A 168 -4.64 -0.44 -11.01
C LEU A 168 -4.49 -1.49 -12.12
N ASP A 169 -5.16 -1.24 -13.26
CA ASP A 169 -5.03 -2.08 -14.43
C ASP A 169 -3.79 -1.72 -15.25
N TYR A 170 -3.20 -2.71 -15.92
CA TYR A 170 -2.15 -2.46 -16.89
C TYR A 170 -2.72 -1.67 -18.10
N PRO A 171 -2.02 -0.68 -18.67
CA PRO A 171 -0.62 -0.33 -18.39
C PRO A 171 -0.37 0.59 -17.18
N ILE A 172 -1.42 1.21 -16.62
CA ILE A 172 -1.31 2.24 -15.56
C ILE A 172 -0.63 1.69 -14.30
N SER A 173 -0.80 0.41 -14.01
CA SER A 173 -0.18 -0.27 -12.87
C SER A 173 1.35 -0.35 -12.93
N PHE A 174 1.98 -0.01 -14.08
CA PHE A 174 3.40 -0.18 -14.30
C PHE A 174 4.04 1.06 -14.94
N ASP A 175 4.99 1.68 -14.24
CA ASP A 175 5.79 2.87 -14.64
C ASP A 175 4.97 4.09 -15.10
N HIS A 176 3.86 4.38 -14.38
CA HIS A 176 3.04 5.58 -14.59
C HIS A 176 3.01 6.49 -13.36
N PRO A 177 4.16 7.03 -12.90
CA PRO A 177 4.24 7.76 -11.63
C PRO A 177 3.41 9.07 -11.60
N TYR A 178 3.14 9.69 -12.75
CA TYR A 178 2.36 10.93 -12.80
C TYR A 178 0.85 10.73 -12.87
N TYR A 179 0.38 9.46 -12.92
CA TYR A 179 -1.03 9.14 -13.09
C TYR A 179 -1.92 9.80 -12.03
N TYR A 180 -1.50 9.76 -10.78
CA TYR A 180 -2.32 10.31 -9.67
C TYR A 180 -2.42 11.82 -9.68
N GLU A 181 -1.33 12.54 -10.04
CA GLU A 181 -1.36 13.99 -10.18
C GLU A 181 -2.28 14.39 -11.34
N GLN A 182 -2.19 13.70 -12.47
CA GLN A 182 -2.90 14.02 -13.71
C GLN A 182 -4.38 13.62 -13.67
N ASN A 183 -4.74 12.49 -13.03
CA ASN A 183 -6.08 11.92 -13.13
C ASN A 183 -6.86 11.98 -11.81
N TRP A 184 -6.19 12.03 -10.65
CA TRP A 184 -6.84 12.12 -9.35
C TRP A 184 -6.66 13.48 -8.68
N GLY A 185 -5.97 14.42 -9.34
CA GLY A 185 -5.73 15.76 -8.83
C GLY A 185 -4.91 15.79 -7.55
N LYS A 186 -3.99 14.83 -7.36
CA LYS A 186 -3.18 14.75 -6.14
C LYS A 186 -2.23 15.94 -6.03
N ASN A 187 -2.31 16.66 -4.92
CA ASN A 187 -1.52 17.83 -4.59
C ASN A 187 -0.49 17.48 -3.52
N TYR A 188 0.60 16.84 -3.91
CA TYR A 188 1.60 16.32 -2.97
C TYR A 188 2.28 17.41 -2.14
N GLU A 189 2.51 17.11 -0.88
CA GLU A 189 3.53 17.74 -0.03
C GLU A 189 4.72 16.80 0.12
N TYR A 190 4.46 15.55 0.53
CA TYR A 190 5.46 14.48 0.61
C TYR A 190 4.92 13.18 0.03
N VAL A 191 5.74 12.53 -0.77
CA VAL A 191 5.61 11.12 -1.16
C VAL A 191 6.84 10.41 -0.61
N LEU A 192 6.63 9.49 0.32
CA LEU A 192 7.72 8.84 1.04
C LEU A 192 7.80 7.36 0.69
N ALA A 193 9.01 6.89 0.40
CA ALA A 193 9.32 5.48 0.19
C ALA A 193 10.01 4.90 1.43
N PHE A 194 9.61 3.68 1.81
CA PHE A 194 10.03 3.02 3.05
C PHE A 194 10.79 1.75 2.76
N SER A 195 11.93 1.59 3.42
CA SER A 195 12.69 0.34 3.53
C SER A 195 12.99 0.07 5.01
N ALA A 196 13.44 -1.13 5.38
CA ALA A 196 13.66 -1.48 6.79
C ALA A 196 14.53 -0.46 7.57
N ASN A 197 15.49 0.15 6.90
CA ASN A 197 16.49 1.01 7.52
C ASN A 197 16.42 2.48 7.08
N SER A 198 15.46 2.87 6.22
CA SER A 198 15.41 4.25 5.72
C SER A 198 14.03 4.69 5.26
N VAL A 199 13.80 5.99 5.33
CA VAL A 199 12.71 6.70 4.66
C VAL A 199 13.30 7.71 3.69
N GLU A 200 12.82 7.68 2.44
CA GLU A 200 13.29 8.54 1.35
C GLU A 200 12.14 9.41 0.83
N ASP A 201 12.41 10.70 0.61
CA ASP A 201 11.50 11.59 -0.11
C ASP A 201 11.64 11.33 -1.62
N VAL A 202 10.61 10.74 -2.20
CA VAL A 202 10.55 10.40 -3.62
C VAL A 202 9.57 11.29 -4.39
N THR A 203 9.11 12.38 -3.79
CA THR A 203 8.06 13.25 -4.34
C THR A 203 8.37 13.72 -5.77
N THR A 204 9.64 14.02 -6.06
CA THR A 204 10.07 14.47 -7.41
C THR A 204 9.81 13.45 -8.50
N ARG A 205 9.65 12.15 -8.18
CA ARG A 205 9.30 11.11 -9.15
C ARG A 205 7.82 11.10 -9.51
N TYR A 206 6.98 11.71 -8.67
CA TYR A 206 5.52 11.61 -8.76
C TYR A 206 4.84 12.91 -9.15
N THR A 207 5.61 13.99 -9.42
CA THR A 207 5.06 15.29 -9.80
C THR A 207 5.85 15.91 -10.95
N GLN A 208 5.13 16.53 -11.86
CA GLN A 208 5.67 17.44 -12.87
C GLN A 208 5.64 18.92 -12.40
N GLN A 209 5.03 19.17 -11.24
CA GLN A 209 4.79 20.50 -10.68
C GLN A 209 5.60 20.73 -9.41
N TRP A 210 6.92 20.42 -9.46
CA TRP A 210 7.81 20.48 -8.29
C TRP A 210 7.77 21.85 -7.57
N TYR A 211 7.67 22.95 -8.32
CA TYR A 211 7.61 24.27 -7.72
C TYR A 211 6.36 24.45 -6.82
N LEU A 212 5.21 23.84 -7.17
CA LEU A 212 4.02 23.86 -6.33
C LEU A 212 4.19 23.03 -5.06
N VAL A 213 4.93 21.91 -5.15
CA VAL A 213 5.30 21.11 -3.96
C VAL A 213 6.14 21.96 -3.01
N GLN A 214 7.18 22.64 -3.53
CA GLN A 214 8.01 23.53 -2.72
C GLN A 214 7.19 24.65 -2.06
N LYS A 215 6.24 25.23 -2.78
CA LYS A 215 5.34 26.25 -2.23
C LYS A 215 4.47 25.71 -1.10
N ARG A 216 3.95 24.49 -1.21
CA ARG A 216 3.17 23.82 -0.15
C ARG A 216 4.02 23.48 1.07
N ARG A 217 5.26 23.02 0.88
CA ARG A 217 6.22 22.74 1.97
C ARG A 217 6.65 23.99 2.73
N GLY A 218 6.62 25.15 2.08
CA GLY A 218 7.10 26.43 2.66
C GLY A 218 8.62 26.43 2.85
N ARG A 219 9.09 27.22 3.86
CA ARG A 219 10.53 27.41 4.09
C ARG A 219 11.22 26.31 4.89
N LYS A 220 10.47 25.37 5.47
CA LYS A 220 11.01 24.29 6.31
C LYS A 220 10.96 22.97 5.57
N ASP A 221 12.12 22.42 5.24
CA ASP A 221 12.24 21.04 4.85
C ASP A 221 12.08 20.16 6.09
N LYS A 222 10.98 19.41 6.14
CA LYS A 222 10.66 18.49 7.25
C LYS A 222 11.38 17.15 7.15
N MET A 223 12.16 16.88 6.09
CA MET A 223 12.77 15.54 5.91
C MET A 223 13.73 15.15 7.03
N LYS A 224 14.45 16.10 7.60
CA LYS A 224 15.30 15.82 8.77
C LYS A 224 14.46 15.33 9.95
N GLU A 225 13.38 16.05 10.27
CA GLU A 225 12.44 15.70 11.35
C GLU A 225 11.76 14.36 11.08
N LEU A 226 11.30 14.13 9.85
CA LEU A 226 10.65 12.87 9.44
C LEU A 226 11.60 11.66 9.57
N ARG A 227 12.87 11.82 9.20
CA ARG A 227 13.88 10.77 9.41
C ARG A 227 14.14 10.52 10.90
N GLU A 228 14.25 11.55 11.71
CA GLU A 228 14.41 11.39 13.16
C GLU A 228 13.23 10.65 13.78
N ILE A 229 12.00 10.94 13.36
CA ILE A 229 10.81 10.20 13.79
C ILE A 229 10.92 8.72 13.36
N TYR A 230 11.29 8.45 12.10
CA TYR A 230 11.41 7.09 11.57
C TYR A 230 12.44 6.25 12.32
N TYR A 231 13.60 6.84 12.68
CA TYR A 231 14.63 6.10 13.42
C TYR A 231 14.28 5.87 14.90
N ARG A 232 13.37 6.67 15.47
CA ARG A 232 12.90 6.51 16.85
C ARG A 232 11.71 5.54 16.98
N THR A 233 11.03 5.22 15.90
CA THR A 233 9.91 4.27 15.88
C THR A 233 10.37 2.83 15.68
#